data_039450bfce7c8521da6d2b11d5c9afc8
#
_entry.id   039450bfce7c8521da6d2b11d5c9afc8
#
_cell.length_a   1.000
_cell.length_b   1.000
_cell.length_c   1.000
_cell.angle_alpha   90.00
_cell.angle_beta   90.00
_cell.angle_gamma   90.00
#
_symmetry.space_group_name_H-M   'P 1'
#
loop_
_entity.id
_entity.type
_entity.pdbx_description
1 polymer ?
#
loop_
_entity_poly.entity_id
_entity_poly.type
_entity_poly.pdbx_seq_one_letter_code
_entity_poly.pdbx_strand_id
1 'polypeptide(L)'
;MTTDQVSTLTDSLRLLRAAQRAQPMPEWTVRAARLRALQALLRENRERMVEAIHADFGCRPREETELLEFFPSLSAIRHALAHGRRWMKPRRRLADWLFLPARTELRPQPRGVVGIIVP
;
A
#
# COMPACT_ATOMS: atom_id res chain seq x y z
N MET A 1 2.05 -10.26 23.36
CA MET A 1 1.04 -10.55 22.36
C MET A 1 0.16 -11.67 22.89
N THR A 2 -1.12 -11.41 23.10
CA THR A 2 -2.07 -12.40 23.65
C THR A 2 -2.51 -13.38 22.57
N THR A 3 -2.92 -14.60 22.95
CA THR A 3 -3.41 -15.64 22.02
C THR A 3 -4.56 -15.13 21.15
N ASP A 4 -5.40 -14.26 21.69
CA ASP A 4 -6.53 -13.63 21.00
C ASP A 4 -6.08 -12.68 19.89
N GLN A 5 -5.03 -11.90 20.09
CA GLN A 5 -4.43 -11.03 19.06
C GLN A 5 -3.85 -11.84 17.90
N VAL A 6 -3.24 -12.99 18.18
CA VAL A 6 -2.68 -13.88 17.15
C VAL A 6 -3.80 -14.49 16.31
N SER A 7 -4.90 -14.91 16.92
CA SER A 7 -6.06 -15.46 16.21
C SER A 7 -6.67 -14.40 15.26
N THR A 8 -6.85 -13.18 15.74
CA THR A 8 -7.37 -12.05 14.95
C THR A 8 -6.49 -11.72 13.74
N LEU A 9 -5.15 -11.71 13.91
CA LEU A 9 -4.20 -11.47 12.82
C LEU A 9 -4.24 -12.59 11.78
N THR A 10 -4.33 -13.84 12.24
CA THR A 10 -4.43 -15.01 11.34
C THR A 10 -5.70 -14.98 10.51
N ASP A 11 -6.83 -14.64 11.11
CA ASP A 11 -8.11 -14.49 10.43
C ASP A 11 -8.09 -13.33 9.44
N SER A 12 -7.52 -12.19 9.81
CA SER A 12 -7.33 -11.05 8.92
C SER A 12 -6.47 -11.42 7.71
N LEU A 13 -5.37 -12.14 7.91
CA LEU A 13 -4.52 -12.62 6.83
C LEU A 13 -5.26 -13.60 5.90
N ARG A 14 -6.08 -14.49 6.46
CA ARG A 14 -6.90 -15.43 5.68
C ARG A 14 -7.91 -14.69 4.81
N LEU A 15 -8.61 -13.69 5.35
CA LEU A 15 -9.54 -12.85 4.61
C LEU A 15 -8.86 -12.07 3.49
N LEU A 16 -7.71 -11.45 3.76
CA LEU A 16 -6.93 -10.72 2.75
C LEU A 16 -6.46 -11.65 1.62
N ARG A 17 -6.00 -12.86 1.94
CA ARG A 17 -5.61 -13.85 0.94
C ARG A 17 -6.81 -14.33 0.09
N ALA A 18 -7.97 -14.52 0.71
CA ALA A 18 -9.19 -14.88 -0.01
C ALA A 18 -9.63 -13.75 -0.96
N ALA A 19 -9.63 -12.51 -0.51
CA ALA A 19 -9.95 -11.35 -1.33
C ALA A 19 -8.95 -11.17 -2.49
N GLN A 20 -7.66 -11.39 -2.25
CA GLN A 20 -6.63 -11.33 -3.29
C GLN A 20 -6.80 -12.43 -4.34
N ARG A 21 -7.16 -13.66 -3.92
CA ARG A 21 -7.44 -14.77 -4.86
C ARG A 21 -8.69 -14.53 -5.70
N ALA A 22 -9.72 -13.92 -5.11
CA ALA A 22 -10.96 -13.56 -5.82
C ALA A 22 -10.73 -12.47 -6.87
N GLN A 23 -9.79 -11.55 -6.62
CA GLN A 23 -9.44 -10.47 -7.55
C GLN A 23 -7.91 -10.29 -7.62
N PRO A 24 -7.18 -11.19 -8.29
CA PRO A 24 -5.72 -11.18 -8.29
C PRO A 24 -5.11 -9.97 -9.02
N MET A 25 -5.82 -9.40 -10.00
CA MET A 25 -5.37 -8.23 -10.76
C MET A 25 -6.43 -7.12 -10.77
N PRO A 26 -6.66 -6.42 -9.65
CA PRO A 26 -7.64 -5.34 -9.61
C PRO A 26 -7.23 -4.21 -10.55
N GLU A 27 -8.22 -3.69 -11.29
CA GLU A 27 -8.03 -2.56 -12.17
C GLU A 27 -7.64 -1.28 -11.43
N TRP A 28 -7.13 -0.29 -12.17
CA TRP A 28 -6.71 0.98 -11.61
C TRP A 28 -7.83 1.69 -10.84
N THR A 29 -9.05 1.67 -11.33
CA THR A 29 -10.22 2.27 -10.68
C THR A 29 -10.41 1.76 -9.26
N VAL A 30 -10.34 0.44 -9.06
CA VAL A 30 -10.44 -0.22 -7.76
C VAL A 30 -9.27 0.17 -6.85
N ARG A 31 -8.04 0.16 -7.38
CA ARG A 31 -6.85 0.56 -6.62
C ARG A 31 -6.89 2.02 -6.20
N ALA A 32 -7.31 2.90 -7.11
CA ALA A 32 -7.46 4.31 -6.81
C ALA A 32 -8.54 4.58 -5.76
N ALA A 33 -9.65 3.85 -5.79
CA ALA A 33 -10.68 3.93 -4.74
C ALA A 33 -10.12 3.50 -3.38
N ARG A 34 -9.37 2.40 -3.31
CA ARG A 34 -8.71 1.95 -2.06
C ARG A 34 -7.69 2.95 -1.54
N LEU A 35 -6.90 3.57 -2.41
CA LEU A 35 -5.94 4.63 -2.02
C LEU A 35 -6.66 5.88 -1.48
N ARG A 36 -7.78 6.27 -2.09
CA ARG A 36 -8.60 7.39 -1.59
C ARG A 36 -9.22 7.07 -0.23
N ALA A 37 -9.71 5.84 -0.05
CA ALA A 37 -10.24 5.40 1.24
C ALA A 37 -9.15 5.44 2.34
N LEU A 38 -7.92 4.98 2.04
CA LEU A 38 -6.79 5.08 2.95
C LEU A 38 -6.45 6.54 3.27
N GLN A 39 -6.47 7.42 2.25
CA GLN A 39 -6.24 8.86 2.46
C GLN A 39 -7.30 9.50 3.36
N ALA A 40 -8.57 9.14 3.19
CA ALA A 40 -9.66 9.61 4.03
C ALA A 40 -9.49 9.11 5.46
N LEU A 41 -9.22 7.81 5.64
CA LEU A 41 -8.97 7.20 6.95
C LEU A 41 -7.84 7.91 7.72
N LEU A 42 -6.72 8.20 7.07
CA LEU A 42 -5.62 8.92 7.70
C LEU A 42 -6.02 10.33 8.13
N ARG A 43 -6.79 11.05 7.29
CA ARG A 43 -7.24 12.41 7.60
C ARG A 43 -8.26 12.46 8.73
N GLU A 44 -9.23 11.56 8.69
CA GLU A 44 -10.33 11.50 9.67
C GLU A 44 -9.83 11.05 11.06
N ASN A 45 -8.80 10.20 11.11
CA ASN A 45 -8.26 9.71 12.37
C ASN A 45 -6.95 10.39 12.79
N ARG A 46 -6.57 11.51 12.15
CA ARG A 46 -5.29 12.20 12.40
C ARG A 46 -5.07 12.47 13.88
N GLU A 47 -6.00 13.13 14.56
CA GLU A 47 -5.87 13.48 15.99
C GLU A 47 -5.67 12.23 16.86
N ARG A 48 -6.52 11.21 16.68
CA ARG A 48 -6.42 9.96 17.43
C ARG A 48 -5.10 9.24 17.23
N MET A 49 -4.56 9.27 16.01
CA MET A 49 -3.27 8.64 15.70
C MET A 49 -2.11 9.43 16.33
N VAL A 50 -2.15 10.76 16.25
CA VAL A 50 -1.15 11.63 16.91
C VAL A 50 -1.14 11.41 18.41
N GLU A 51 -2.31 11.36 19.05
CA GLU A 51 -2.44 11.08 20.48
C GLU A 51 -1.91 9.69 20.85
N ALA A 52 -2.24 8.66 20.06
CA ALA A 52 -1.75 7.31 20.32
C ALA A 52 -0.24 7.22 20.20
N ILE A 53 0.36 7.83 19.18
CA ILE A 53 1.83 7.86 19.00
C ILE A 53 2.49 8.64 20.16
N HIS A 54 1.91 9.79 20.55
CA HIS A 54 2.41 10.56 21.69
C HIS A 54 2.38 9.75 22.98
N ALA A 55 1.28 9.01 23.23
CA ALA A 55 1.16 8.16 24.41
C ALA A 55 2.17 7.00 24.41
N ASP A 56 2.40 6.37 23.25
CA ASP A 56 3.36 5.26 23.13
C ASP A 56 4.81 5.70 23.36
N PHE A 57 5.20 6.86 22.84
CA PHE A 57 6.54 7.41 23.01
C PHE A 57 6.72 8.22 24.31
N GLY A 58 5.64 8.68 24.91
CA GLY A 58 5.63 9.44 26.17
C GLY A 58 6.06 10.91 26.07
N CYS A 59 6.75 11.32 25.02
CA CYS A 59 7.27 12.70 24.87
C CYS A 59 7.41 13.18 23.42
N ARG A 60 6.94 12.44 22.42
CA ARG A 60 7.09 12.83 21.03
C ARG A 60 6.20 14.04 20.69
N PRO A 61 6.77 15.16 20.19
CA PRO A 61 5.98 16.34 19.79
C PRO A 61 4.98 16.00 18.69
N ARG A 62 3.81 16.64 18.74
CA ARG A 62 2.76 16.46 17.71
C ARG A 62 3.27 16.85 16.32
N GLU A 63 4.00 17.95 16.25
CA GLU A 63 4.56 18.49 15.00
C GLU A 63 5.52 17.51 14.34
N GLU A 64 6.29 16.80 15.14
CA GLU A 64 7.20 15.76 14.66
C GLU A 64 6.41 14.59 14.05
N THR A 65 5.37 14.11 14.73
CA THR A 65 4.50 13.05 14.20
C THR A 65 3.82 13.49 12.90
N GLU A 66 3.34 14.72 12.83
CA GLU A 66 2.73 15.25 11.63
C GLU A 66 3.70 15.34 10.44
N LEU A 67 4.92 15.81 10.71
CA LEU A 67 5.94 15.99 9.68
C LEU A 67 6.53 14.65 9.19
N LEU A 68 6.76 13.71 10.10
CA LEU A 68 7.47 12.46 9.78
C LEU A 68 6.55 11.30 9.42
N GLU A 69 5.29 11.30 9.90
CA GLU A 69 4.34 10.21 9.63
C GLU A 69 3.24 10.62 8.64
N PHE A 70 2.52 11.70 8.93
CA PHE A 70 1.36 12.08 8.11
C PHE A 70 1.73 12.71 6.79
N PHE A 71 2.65 13.66 6.79
CA PHE A 71 3.03 14.36 5.56
C PHE A 71 3.61 13.40 4.50
N PRO A 72 4.59 12.53 4.80
CA PRO A 72 5.12 11.60 3.80
C PRO A 72 4.10 10.54 3.40
N SER A 73 3.27 10.05 4.31
CA SER A 73 2.22 9.07 4.02
C SER A 73 1.18 9.63 3.05
N LEU A 74 0.66 10.83 3.31
CA LEU A 74 -0.29 11.51 2.42
C LEU A 74 0.35 11.90 1.08
N SER A 75 1.63 12.25 1.09
CA SER A 75 2.39 12.57 -0.13
C SER A 75 2.58 11.32 -0.99
N ALA A 76 2.96 10.19 -0.39
CA ALA A 76 3.08 8.91 -1.08
C ALA A 76 1.76 8.45 -1.71
N ILE A 77 0.63 8.59 -0.99
CA ILE A 77 -0.69 8.27 -1.53
C ILE A 77 -1.03 9.16 -2.74
N ARG A 78 -0.79 10.48 -2.64
CA ARG A 78 -1.01 11.41 -3.76
C ARG A 78 -0.14 11.04 -4.97
N HIS A 79 1.13 10.73 -4.73
CA HIS A 79 2.05 10.29 -5.77
C HIS A 79 1.58 9.00 -6.45
N ALA A 80 1.14 8.01 -5.66
CA ALA A 80 0.58 6.77 -6.17
C ALA A 80 -0.71 7.01 -6.99
N LEU A 81 -1.60 7.90 -6.55
CA LEU A 81 -2.81 8.27 -7.29
C LEU A 81 -2.48 8.93 -8.64
N ALA A 82 -1.46 9.78 -8.68
CA ALA A 82 -1.06 10.48 -9.90
C ALA A 82 -0.37 9.56 -10.92
N HIS A 83 0.41 8.58 -10.47
CA HIS A 83 1.31 7.81 -11.34
C HIS A 83 0.97 6.32 -11.45
N GLY A 84 0.17 5.77 -10.53
CA GLY A 84 -0.08 4.34 -10.41
C GLY A 84 -0.66 3.70 -11.67
N ARG A 85 -1.56 4.40 -12.37
CA ARG A 85 -2.08 3.92 -13.66
C ARG A 85 -0.97 3.69 -14.69
N ARG A 86 0.04 4.57 -14.72
CA ARG A 86 1.19 4.45 -15.63
C ARG A 86 2.09 3.28 -15.22
N TRP A 87 2.29 3.05 -13.92
CA TRP A 87 3.11 1.95 -13.42
C TRP A 87 2.54 0.57 -13.74
N MET A 88 1.23 0.46 -13.85
CA MET A 88 0.54 -0.79 -14.19
C MET A 88 0.60 -1.14 -15.68
N LYS A 89 0.99 -0.19 -16.55
CA LYS A 89 1.05 -0.43 -17.99
C LYS A 89 2.21 -1.35 -18.35
N PRO A 90 1.95 -2.34 -19.21
CA PRO A 90 3.03 -3.12 -19.81
C PRO A 90 4.00 -2.22 -20.58
N ARG A 91 5.28 -2.57 -20.54
CA ARG A 91 6.36 -1.82 -21.23
C ARG A 91 7.08 -2.75 -22.18
N ARG A 92 7.15 -2.37 -23.45
CA ARG A 92 7.99 -3.07 -24.43
C ARG A 92 9.46 -2.87 -24.07
N ARG A 93 10.22 -3.93 -24.23
CA ARG A 93 11.68 -3.94 -24.14
C ARG A 93 12.25 -4.40 -25.48
N LEU A 94 13.43 -3.91 -25.82
CA LEU A 94 14.13 -4.40 -27.00
C LEU A 94 14.56 -5.84 -26.73
N ALA A 95 14.21 -6.74 -27.66
CA ALA A 95 14.82 -8.07 -27.73
C ALA A 95 16.18 -7.92 -28.45
N ASP A 96 17.12 -8.80 -28.10
CA ASP A 96 18.36 -8.90 -28.86
C ASP A 96 18.04 -9.26 -30.33
N TRP A 97 18.85 -8.76 -31.27
CA TRP A 97 18.68 -8.96 -32.71
C TRP A 97 18.60 -10.43 -33.12
N LEU A 98 19.29 -11.31 -32.37
CA LEU A 98 19.26 -12.77 -32.54
C LEU A 98 17.86 -13.38 -32.34
N PHE A 99 17.00 -12.69 -31.62
CA PHE A 99 15.63 -13.17 -31.29
C PHE A 99 14.55 -12.52 -32.15
N LEU A 100 14.92 -11.71 -33.13
CA LEU A 100 13.90 -11.16 -34.07
C LEU A 100 13.25 -12.30 -34.87
N PRO A 101 11.92 -12.24 -35.06
CA PRO A 101 10.95 -11.17 -34.78
C PRO A 101 10.30 -11.23 -33.38
N ALA A 102 10.90 -11.86 -32.38
CA ALA A 102 10.36 -11.95 -31.03
C ALA A 102 10.13 -10.57 -30.38
N ARG A 103 9.11 -10.48 -29.54
CA ARG A 103 8.76 -9.27 -28.80
C ARG A 103 8.90 -9.53 -27.30
N THR A 104 9.62 -8.65 -26.62
CA THR A 104 9.78 -8.71 -25.18
C THR A 104 8.95 -7.64 -24.50
N GLU A 105 8.28 -8.02 -23.43
CA GLU A 105 7.41 -7.13 -22.65
C GLU A 105 7.65 -7.31 -21.16
N LEU A 106 7.80 -6.19 -20.45
CA LEU A 106 7.79 -6.16 -18.98
C LEU A 106 6.37 -5.87 -18.51
N ARG A 107 5.75 -6.81 -17.83
CA ARG A 107 4.39 -6.69 -17.32
C ARG A 107 4.40 -6.68 -15.79
N PRO A 108 4.06 -5.54 -15.14
CA PRO A 108 3.91 -5.49 -13.68
C PRO A 108 2.75 -6.39 -13.22
N GLN A 109 2.99 -7.19 -12.18
CA GLN A 109 1.97 -8.07 -11.60
C GLN A 109 1.90 -7.87 -10.08
N PRO A 110 0.71 -7.97 -9.47
CA PRO A 110 0.56 -7.95 -8.02
C PRO A 110 1.28 -9.13 -7.38
N ARG A 111 1.97 -8.90 -6.26
CA ARG A 111 2.63 -9.96 -5.49
C ARG A 111 1.71 -10.70 -4.51
N GLY A 112 0.50 -10.20 -4.31
CA GLY A 112 -0.44 -10.74 -3.34
C GLY A 112 -0.53 -9.89 -2.08
N VAL A 113 -0.67 -10.52 -0.93
CA VAL A 113 -0.72 -9.87 0.37
C VAL A 113 0.70 -9.63 0.88
N VAL A 114 0.98 -8.40 1.29
CA VAL A 114 2.26 -7.97 1.86
C VAL A 114 2.05 -7.55 3.30
N GLY A 115 2.84 -8.10 4.21
CA GLY A 115 2.93 -7.62 5.59
C GLY A 115 4.05 -6.60 5.71
N ILE A 116 3.79 -5.52 6.44
CA ILE A 116 4.79 -4.48 6.74
C ILE A 116 4.87 -4.37 8.26
N ILE A 117 6.07 -4.54 8.79
CA ILE A 117 6.37 -4.34 10.20
C ILE A 117 7.24 -3.10 10.28
N VAL A 118 6.77 -2.10 11.01
CA VAL A 118 7.51 -0.86 11.25
C VAL A 118 8.02 -0.86 12.69
N PRO A 119 9.23 -0.34 12.95
CA PRO A 119 9.77 -0.21 14.29
C PRO A 119 9.04 0.85 15.09
#